data_f28757bc5f6d1d3e5b77314cf52419e8
#
_entry.id   f28757bc5f6d1d3e5b77314cf52419e8
#
_cell.length_a   1.000
_cell.length_b   1.000
_cell.length_c   1.000
_cell.angle_alpha   90.00
_cell.angle_beta   90.00
_cell.angle_gamma   90.00
#
_symmetry.space_group_name_H-M   'P 1'
#
loop_
_entity.id
_entity.type
_entity.pdbx_description
1 polymer ?
#
loop_
_entity_poly.entity_id
_entity_poly.type
_entity_poly.pdbx_seq_one_letter_code
_entity_poly.pdbx_strand_id
1 'polypeptide(L)'
;MKIRLKNAKILKNAFADITEGEVHIDGGAIVYVGKEKPFDTDAVKDCGGNLLIPSFANAHAHSAMTLFRGAADDLPLKTWLYDRIFPLEDHLTEEDVYWGNLLAAAEYVRGGVTAVADMYFYDDVILETLRDKAGLALALCSGANDIGGGTEQELENIEAAYNKYRGERLKYFIGLHAEYTCSDALLEGVADLSAKYGAPTYIHCEETLEEVGECSVRRALTPVEYLHKIGFFDNGGIIAHGTYLDKNDIALLNDKNVCVASNPSSNLKLASGVAPVYSMLKNGVKVALGTDGAASNNKLSMFREMYLMSCLQKERMKDASAVNAETALCAAGKTGWEALGFNGGEIAEGKVADLALIDLSAPSMRPLTDIKKSLVYAADTSAVSMTVAGGRIVYENGEYYIGEKIDDIYKNAEKCVKRLLKEADG
;
A
#
# COMPACT_ATOMS: atom_id res chain seq x y z
N MET A 1 16.30 -11.71 17.50
CA MET A 1 16.05 -13.17 17.34
C MET A 1 16.71 -13.60 16.03
N LYS A 2 17.41 -14.75 16.06
CA LYS A 2 18.04 -15.37 14.90
C LYS A 2 17.16 -16.48 14.37
N ILE A 3 16.82 -16.45 13.08
CA ILE A 3 15.96 -17.45 12.43
C ILE A 3 16.67 -18.00 11.19
N ARG A 4 16.62 -19.32 11.03
CA ARG A 4 17.04 -20.01 9.83
C ARG A 4 15.82 -20.55 9.09
N LEU A 5 15.57 -20.04 7.88
CA LEU A 5 14.55 -20.55 6.95
C LEU A 5 15.25 -21.49 5.98
N LYS A 6 15.06 -22.81 6.13
CA LYS A 6 15.74 -23.83 5.32
C LYS A 6 14.82 -24.49 4.32
N ASN A 7 15.40 -25.19 3.35
CA ASN A 7 14.66 -25.97 2.34
C ASN A 7 13.60 -25.13 1.59
N ALA A 8 14.02 -23.96 1.10
CA ALA A 8 13.17 -23.04 0.36
C ALA A 8 13.55 -22.98 -1.12
N LYS A 9 12.56 -22.81 -2.00
CA LYS A 9 12.74 -22.15 -3.29
C LYS A 9 12.73 -20.66 -3.03
N ILE A 10 13.68 -19.92 -3.58
CA ILE A 10 13.88 -18.50 -3.27
C ILE A 10 13.75 -17.70 -4.56
N LEU A 11 12.77 -16.79 -4.61
CA LEU A 11 12.66 -15.75 -5.62
C LEU A 11 13.21 -14.45 -5.01
N LYS A 12 14.46 -14.08 -5.34
CA LYS A 12 15.12 -12.92 -4.73
C LYS A 12 14.46 -11.58 -5.05
N ASN A 13 13.93 -11.44 -6.25
CA ASN A 13 13.10 -10.32 -6.72
C ASN A 13 12.33 -10.78 -7.97
N ALA A 14 11.42 -9.94 -8.47
CA ALA A 14 10.52 -10.27 -9.58
C ALA A 14 11.23 -10.77 -10.86
N PHE A 15 12.44 -10.29 -11.13
CA PHE A 15 13.19 -10.59 -12.36
C PHE A 15 14.25 -11.68 -12.17
N ALA A 16 14.53 -12.10 -10.93
CA ALA A 16 15.51 -13.14 -10.65
C ALA A 16 15.01 -14.54 -11.03
N ASP A 17 15.93 -15.46 -11.26
CA ASP A 17 15.62 -16.88 -11.31
C ASP A 17 15.34 -17.42 -9.92
N ILE A 18 14.49 -18.45 -9.86
CA ILE A 18 14.21 -19.16 -8.62
C ILE A 18 15.36 -20.11 -8.32
N THR A 19 15.92 -20.01 -7.11
CA THR A 19 17.02 -20.87 -6.65
C THR A 19 16.58 -21.65 -5.42
N GLU A 20 17.21 -22.80 -5.16
CA GLU A 20 17.00 -23.57 -3.92
C GLU A 20 18.06 -23.20 -2.88
N GLY A 21 17.64 -23.10 -1.60
CA GLY A 21 18.56 -22.71 -0.54
C GLY A 21 17.89 -22.40 0.78
N GLU A 22 18.54 -21.54 1.53
CA GLU A 22 18.09 -21.07 2.82
C GLU A 22 18.36 -19.57 3.01
N VAL A 23 17.63 -18.97 3.95
CA VAL A 23 17.80 -17.58 4.36
C VAL A 23 18.03 -17.54 5.87
N HIS A 24 19.08 -16.81 6.28
CA HIS A 24 19.36 -16.56 7.69
C HIS A 24 18.99 -15.11 8.03
N ILE A 25 18.33 -14.95 9.16
CA ILE A 25 17.85 -13.66 9.67
C ILE A 25 18.50 -13.43 11.03
N ASP A 26 19.02 -12.23 11.26
CA ASP A 26 19.50 -11.77 12.56
C ASP A 26 19.07 -10.33 12.81
N GLY A 27 18.43 -10.06 13.94
CA GLY A 27 18.03 -8.72 14.36
C GLY A 27 17.12 -7.99 13.37
N GLY A 28 16.32 -8.72 12.58
CA GLY A 28 15.41 -8.13 11.59
C GLY A 28 16.02 -7.95 10.20
N ALA A 29 17.31 -8.24 10.02
CA ALA A 29 18.00 -8.18 8.74
C ALA A 29 18.29 -9.57 8.16
N ILE A 30 18.33 -9.67 6.83
CA ILE A 30 18.83 -10.87 6.13
C ILE A 30 20.35 -10.84 6.18
N VAL A 31 20.96 -11.87 6.79
CA VAL A 31 22.42 -11.94 6.95
C VAL A 31 23.07 -13.00 6.05
N TYR A 32 22.26 -13.88 5.43
CA TYR A 32 22.73 -14.85 4.46
C TYR A 32 21.61 -15.33 3.55
N VAL A 33 21.94 -15.56 2.28
CA VAL A 33 21.05 -16.18 1.27
C VAL A 33 21.88 -17.11 0.38
N GLY A 34 21.64 -18.42 0.46
CA GLY A 34 22.41 -19.36 -0.35
C GLY A 34 22.16 -20.81 -0.04
N LYS A 35 23.16 -21.67 -0.37
CA LYS A 35 23.15 -23.09 -0.04
C LYS A 35 23.24 -23.32 1.47
N GLU A 36 22.91 -24.51 1.92
CA GLU A 36 22.97 -24.88 3.32
C GLU A 36 24.33 -24.53 3.97
N LYS A 37 24.26 -23.79 5.10
CA LYS A 37 25.42 -23.31 5.85
C LYS A 37 25.12 -23.37 7.35
N PRO A 38 26.08 -23.79 8.22
CA PRO A 38 25.92 -23.70 9.67
C PRO A 38 25.60 -22.28 10.10
N PHE A 39 24.61 -22.13 10.97
CA PHE A 39 24.19 -20.85 11.54
C PHE A 39 23.71 -21.09 12.97
N ASP A 40 24.32 -20.40 13.93
CA ASP A 40 23.86 -20.38 15.31
C ASP A 40 22.56 -19.59 15.38
N THR A 41 21.45 -20.24 15.73
CA THR A 41 20.09 -19.71 15.56
C THR A 41 19.19 -20.05 16.74
N ASP A 42 18.28 -19.12 17.08
CA ASP A 42 17.26 -19.33 18.11
C ASP A 42 16.11 -20.22 17.59
N ALA A 43 15.86 -20.20 16.30
CA ALA A 43 14.77 -20.96 15.67
C ALA A 43 15.11 -21.42 14.24
N VAL A 44 14.66 -22.63 13.89
CA VAL A 44 14.74 -23.20 12.56
C VAL A 44 13.33 -23.45 12.03
N LYS A 45 13.03 -22.93 10.85
CA LYS A 45 11.80 -23.21 10.10
C LYS A 45 12.13 -23.96 8.81
N ASP A 46 11.50 -25.09 8.61
CA ASP A 46 11.58 -25.83 7.36
C ASP A 46 10.49 -25.33 6.41
N CYS A 47 10.90 -24.75 5.30
CA CYS A 47 9.98 -24.23 4.28
C CYS A 47 9.35 -25.34 3.40
N GLY A 48 9.76 -26.61 3.55
CA GLY A 48 9.15 -27.74 2.86
C GLY A 48 9.27 -27.70 1.33
N GLY A 49 10.26 -27.00 0.76
CA GLY A 49 10.39 -26.80 -0.68
C GLY A 49 9.43 -25.75 -1.26
N ASN A 50 8.71 -25.03 -0.41
CA ASN A 50 7.81 -23.94 -0.80
C ASN A 50 8.58 -22.68 -1.22
N LEU A 51 7.89 -21.72 -1.85
CA LEU A 51 8.50 -20.54 -2.41
C LEU A 51 8.57 -19.38 -1.41
N LEU A 52 9.78 -18.97 -1.08
CA LEU A 52 10.05 -17.75 -0.31
C LEU A 52 10.20 -16.56 -1.27
N ILE A 53 9.42 -15.52 -1.06
CA ILE A 53 9.45 -14.27 -1.82
C ILE A 53 9.69 -13.08 -0.87
N PRO A 54 10.17 -11.93 -1.37
CA PRO A 54 10.04 -10.68 -0.64
C PRO A 54 8.55 -10.42 -0.38
N SER A 55 8.21 -9.92 0.79
CA SER A 55 6.83 -9.52 1.07
C SER A 55 6.38 -8.37 0.17
N PHE A 56 5.08 -8.22 0.05
CA PHE A 56 4.47 -7.13 -0.70
C PHE A 56 4.47 -5.83 0.11
N ALA A 57 4.47 -4.71 -0.61
CA ALA A 57 4.24 -3.37 -0.09
C ALA A 57 2.93 -2.82 -0.68
N ASN A 58 2.03 -2.38 0.20
CA ASN A 58 0.80 -1.70 -0.15
C ASN A 58 1.06 -0.19 -0.17
N ALA A 59 1.22 0.38 -1.35
CA ALA A 59 1.66 1.76 -1.52
C ALA A 59 0.56 2.81 -1.29
N HIS A 60 -0.69 2.40 -1.06
CA HIS A 60 -1.82 3.28 -0.74
C HIS A 60 -2.93 2.52 -0.04
N ALA A 61 -3.28 2.96 1.16
CA ALA A 61 -4.35 2.38 1.95
C ALA A 61 -4.99 3.39 2.92
N HIS A 62 -6.21 3.05 3.36
CA HIS A 62 -6.95 3.63 4.46
C HIS A 62 -7.36 2.46 5.37
N SER A 63 -6.43 1.98 6.20
CA SER A 63 -6.54 0.67 6.85
C SER A 63 -7.80 0.51 7.71
N ALA A 64 -8.15 1.53 8.51
CA ALA A 64 -9.33 1.47 9.37
C ALA A 64 -10.67 1.42 8.62
N MET A 65 -10.70 1.75 7.32
CA MET A 65 -11.88 1.58 6.46
C MET A 65 -12.32 0.12 6.28
N THR A 66 -11.61 -0.85 6.85
CA THR A 66 -12.11 -2.22 6.98
C THR A 66 -13.46 -2.28 7.69
N LEU A 67 -13.74 -1.31 8.58
CA LEU A 67 -15.03 -1.15 9.24
C LEU A 67 -16.17 -0.77 8.28
N PHE A 68 -15.86 -0.15 7.15
CA PHE A 68 -16.85 0.31 6.17
C PHE A 68 -17.00 -0.64 4.97
N ARG A 69 -16.35 -1.79 5.03
CA ARG A 69 -16.44 -2.83 3.99
C ARG A 69 -17.89 -3.24 3.72
N GLY A 70 -18.36 -3.03 2.50
CA GLY A 70 -19.71 -3.35 2.09
C GLY A 70 -20.80 -2.34 2.53
N ALA A 71 -20.43 -1.26 3.23
CA ALA A 71 -21.39 -0.27 3.72
C ALA A 71 -21.88 0.72 2.64
N ALA A 72 -21.09 0.91 1.57
CA ALA A 72 -21.34 1.92 0.55
C ALA A 72 -21.08 1.42 -0.88
N ASP A 73 -21.34 0.13 -1.14
CA ASP A 73 -21.11 -0.46 -2.46
C ASP A 73 -22.14 0.03 -3.50
N ASP A 74 -21.75 -0.06 -4.79
CA ASP A 74 -22.60 0.25 -5.95
C ASP A 74 -23.06 1.72 -6.05
N LEU A 75 -22.23 2.66 -5.57
CA LEU A 75 -22.47 4.11 -5.62
C LEU A 75 -21.40 4.83 -6.44
N PRO A 76 -21.75 5.91 -7.17
CA PRO A 76 -20.76 6.82 -7.77
C PRO A 76 -19.88 7.47 -6.69
N LEU A 77 -18.61 7.79 -7.03
CA LEU A 77 -17.62 8.30 -6.07
C LEU A 77 -18.12 9.47 -5.21
N LYS A 78 -18.74 10.50 -5.79
CA LYS A 78 -19.25 11.65 -5.01
C LYS A 78 -20.32 11.24 -3.99
N THR A 79 -21.31 10.46 -4.42
CA THR A 79 -22.35 9.93 -3.52
C THR A 79 -21.75 8.99 -2.47
N TRP A 80 -20.80 8.14 -2.89
CA TRP A 80 -20.08 7.25 -2.01
C TRP A 80 -19.35 8.03 -0.92
N LEU A 81 -18.61 9.09 -1.28
CA LEU A 81 -17.78 9.88 -0.36
C LEU A 81 -18.63 10.76 0.55
N TYR A 82 -19.46 11.64 -0.04
CA TYR A 82 -20.19 12.69 0.71
C TYR A 82 -21.43 12.19 1.45
N ASP A 83 -22.15 11.21 0.87
CA ASP A 83 -23.44 10.77 1.43
C ASP A 83 -23.30 9.50 2.31
N ARG A 84 -22.13 8.81 2.27
CA ARG A 84 -21.91 7.57 3.00
C ARG A 84 -20.64 7.55 3.83
N ILE A 85 -19.49 7.84 3.26
CA ILE A 85 -18.21 7.67 3.96
C ILE A 85 -17.98 8.80 4.97
N PHE A 86 -18.04 10.05 4.56
CA PHE A 86 -17.85 11.18 5.48
C PHE A 86 -18.81 11.16 6.69
N PRO A 87 -20.13 10.89 6.54
CA PRO A 87 -21.00 10.74 7.70
C PRO A 87 -20.59 9.62 8.67
N LEU A 88 -20.01 8.52 8.17
CA LEU A 88 -19.47 7.47 9.03
C LEU A 88 -18.16 7.88 9.70
N GLU A 89 -17.30 8.59 8.97
CA GLU A 89 -16.01 9.07 9.49
C GLU A 89 -16.17 10.17 10.55
N ASP A 90 -17.19 11.01 10.46
CA ASP A 90 -17.52 12.03 11.47
C ASP A 90 -17.79 11.43 12.87
N HIS A 91 -18.15 10.16 12.94
CA HIS A 91 -18.41 9.43 14.19
C HIS A 91 -17.26 8.49 14.62
N LEU A 92 -16.12 8.49 13.90
CA LEU A 92 -14.98 7.66 14.25
C LEU A 92 -14.33 8.08 15.56
N THR A 93 -13.97 7.08 16.35
CA THR A 93 -13.17 7.23 17.57
C THR A 93 -11.84 6.49 17.43
N GLU A 94 -10.90 6.77 18.36
CA GLU A 94 -9.65 6.01 18.45
C GLU A 94 -9.86 4.50 18.61
N GLU A 95 -10.91 4.07 19.36
CA GLU A 95 -11.26 2.65 19.52
C GLU A 95 -11.67 2.02 18.18
N ASP A 96 -12.40 2.74 17.33
CA ASP A 96 -12.80 2.24 16.02
C ASP A 96 -11.59 2.09 15.10
N VAL A 97 -10.75 3.10 15.04
CA VAL A 97 -9.52 3.05 14.23
C VAL A 97 -8.59 1.94 14.72
N TYR A 98 -8.49 1.72 16.03
CA TYR A 98 -7.72 0.62 16.61
C TYR A 98 -8.18 -0.75 16.09
N TRP A 99 -9.48 -1.06 16.20
CA TRP A 99 -9.99 -2.36 15.78
C TRP A 99 -10.05 -2.50 14.26
N GLY A 100 -10.35 -1.42 13.53
CA GLY A 100 -10.31 -1.38 12.08
C GLY A 100 -8.91 -1.66 11.53
N ASN A 101 -7.89 -1.05 12.11
CA ASN A 101 -6.49 -1.28 11.73
C ASN A 101 -6.01 -2.70 12.03
N LEU A 102 -6.38 -3.26 13.18
CA LEU A 102 -6.02 -4.65 13.48
C LEU A 102 -6.71 -5.65 12.54
N LEU A 103 -7.95 -5.35 12.11
CA LEU A 103 -8.62 -6.15 11.09
C LEU A 103 -7.89 -6.04 9.73
N ALA A 104 -7.44 -4.85 9.34
CA ALA A 104 -6.59 -4.66 8.17
C ALA A 104 -5.25 -5.38 8.31
N ALA A 105 -4.59 -5.27 9.46
CA ALA A 105 -3.33 -5.96 9.74
C ALA A 105 -3.44 -7.48 9.58
N ALA A 106 -4.55 -8.08 10.06
CA ALA A 106 -4.81 -9.50 9.88
C ALA A 106 -4.90 -9.87 8.37
N GLU A 107 -5.57 -9.05 7.57
CA GLU A 107 -5.69 -9.27 6.13
C GLU A 107 -4.35 -9.05 5.42
N TYR A 108 -3.59 -8.03 5.80
CA TYR A 108 -2.25 -7.75 5.27
C TYR A 108 -1.29 -8.91 5.52
N VAL A 109 -1.13 -9.34 6.77
CA VAL A 109 -0.15 -10.40 7.08
C VAL A 109 -0.56 -11.73 6.47
N ARG A 110 -1.85 -12.04 6.39
CA ARG A 110 -2.37 -13.21 5.67
C ARG A 110 -2.12 -13.12 4.17
N GLY A 111 -2.05 -11.92 3.62
CA GLY A 111 -1.77 -11.65 2.20
C GLY A 111 -0.29 -11.49 1.87
N GLY A 112 0.63 -11.64 2.84
CA GLY A 112 2.07 -11.46 2.62
C GLY A 112 2.50 -10.00 2.49
N VAL A 113 1.70 -9.04 2.97
CA VAL A 113 2.00 -7.60 2.99
C VAL A 113 2.64 -7.25 4.33
N THR A 114 3.79 -6.56 4.31
CA THR A 114 4.50 -6.12 5.53
C THR A 114 5.00 -4.68 5.47
N ALA A 115 4.70 -3.95 4.40
CA ALA A 115 4.87 -2.50 4.31
C ALA A 115 3.58 -1.87 3.81
N VAL A 116 3.15 -0.77 4.42
CA VAL A 116 1.90 -0.09 4.12
C VAL A 116 2.10 1.42 4.15
N ALA A 117 1.58 2.13 3.13
CA ALA A 117 1.31 3.56 3.23
C ALA A 117 -0.13 3.74 3.69
N ASP A 118 -0.32 4.36 4.83
CA ASP A 118 -1.64 4.60 5.41
C ASP A 118 -1.93 6.11 5.49
N MET A 119 -3.04 6.51 4.90
CA MET A 119 -3.53 7.88 4.92
C MET A 119 -4.87 7.88 5.65
N TYR A 120 -4.83 8.07 6.97
CA TYR A 120 -6.07 8.05 7.75
C TYR A 120 -5.95 8.90 9.02
N PHE A 121 -6.95 8.82 9.91
CA PHE A 121 -7.05 9.56 11.16
C PHE A 121 -6.37 8.83 12.32
N TYR A 122 -5.93 9.57 13.34
CA TYR A 122 -5.34 9.05 14.58
C TYR A 122 -3.99 8.33 14.37
N ASP A 123 -3.00 9.06 13.88
CA ASP A 123 -1.65 8.56 13.58
C ASP A 123 -1.04 7.71 14.70
N ASP A 124 -1.21 8.10 15.98
CA ASP A 124 -0.69 7.32 17.11
C ASP A 124 -1.33 5.94 17.21
N VAL A 125 -2.62 5.83 16.91
CA VAL A 125 -3.35 4.55 16.91
C VAL A 125 -2.92 3.69 15.73
N ILE A 126 -2.73 4.30 14.56
CA ILE A 126 -2.20 3.60 13.37
C ILE A 126 -0.81 3.06 13.68
N LEU A 127 0.05 3.87 14.30
CA LEU A 127 1.39 3.49 14.71
C LEU A 127 1.38 2.31 15.69
N GLU A 128 0.56 2.39 16.75
CA GLU A 128 0.43 1.31 17.73
C GLU A 128 0.01 0.00 17.09
N THR A 129 -1.02 0.04 16.24
CA THR A 129 -1.66 -1.16 15.68
C THR A 129 -0.84 -1.78 14.55
N LEU A 130 -0.49 -1.01 13.53
CA LEU A 130 0.15 -1.54 12.33
C LEU A 130 1.64 -1.79 12.53
N ARG A 131 2.37 -0.86 13.18
CA ARG A 131 3.80 -1.01 13.40
C ARG A 131 4.13 -1.80 14.65
N ASP A 132 3.64 -1.36 15.84
CA ASP A 132 4.12 -1.89 17.11
C ASP A 132 3.55 -3.28 17.41
N LYS A 133 2.26 -3.50 17.15
CA LYS A 133 1.60 -4.79 17.32
C LYS A 133 1.83 -5.72 16.13
N ALA A 134 1.49 -5.32 14.93
CA ALA A 134 1.58 -6.19 13.75
C ALA A 134 2.99 -6.24 13.14
N GLY A 135 3.90 -5.31 13.47
CA GLY A 135 5.30 -5.32 13.02
C GLY A 135 5.51 -4.82 11.59
N LEU A 136 4.52 -4.16 10.98
CA LEU A 136 4.63 -3.69 9.62
C LEU A 136 5.61 -2.50 9.50
N ALA A 137 6.24 -2.32 8.36
CA ALA A 137 6.86 -1.07 7.99
C ALA A 137 5.76 -0.09 7.60
N LEU A 138 5.70 1.07 8.25
CA LEU A 138 4.59 2.01 8.13
C LEU A 138 5.07 3.35 7.56
N ALA A 139 4.45 3.76 6.47
CA ALA A 139 4.55 5.10 5.94
C ALA A 139 3.22 5.83 6.22
N LEU A 140 3.21 6.71 7.21
CA LEU A 140 2.08 7.58 7.49
C LEU A 140 2.02 8.71 6.47
N CYS A 141 0.83 9.13 6.13
CA CYS A 141 0.58 10.28 5.26
C CYS A 141 -0.61 11.06 5.81
N SER A 142 -0.47 12.37 5.87
CA SER A 142 -1.61 13.22 6.16
C SER A 142 -2.65 13.14 5.03
N GLY A 143 -3.91 12.96 5.41
CA GLY A 143 -5.07 13.17 4.54
C GLY A 143 -5.73 14.53 4.75
N ALA A 144 -4.95 15.52 5.17
CA ALA A 144 -5.45 16.85 5.52
C ALA A 144 -6.22 17.51 4.37
N ASN A 145 -7.27 18.23 4.74
CA ASN A 145 -8.04 19.12 3.88
C ASN A 145 -8.55 20.29 4.70
N ASP A 146 -8.96 21.36 4.05
CA ASP A 146 -9.49 22.55 4.73
C ASP A 146 -10.86 23.00 4.17
N ILE A 147 -11.71 22.03 3.79
CA ILE A 147 -13.10 22.29 3.33
C ILE A 147 -13.88 23.11 4.36
N GLY A 148 -13.67 22.86 5.65
CA GLY A 148 -14.28 23.57 6.79
C GLY A 148 -13.49 24.81 7.26
N GLY A 149 -12.38 25.17 6.60
CA GLY A 149 -11.41 26.16 7.07
C GLY A 149 -10.31 25.53 7.93
N GLY A 150 -9.48 26.37 8.57
CA GLY A 150 -8.43 25.89 9.49
C GLY A 150 -7.08 25.60 8.83
N THR A 151 -6.80 26.19 7.68
CA THR A 151 -5.55 26.00 6.89
C THR A 151 -4.29 26.09 7.76
N GLU A 152 -4.16 27.11 8.61
CA GLU A 152 -2.98 27.30 9.47
C GLU A 152 -2.80 26.13 10.46
N GLN A 153 -3.91 25.69 11.08
CA GLN A 153 -3.90 24.56 12.01
C GLN A 153 -3.52 23.26 11.31
N GLU A 154 -4.02 23.02 10.08
CA GLU A 154 -3.64 21.83 9.31
C GLU A 154 -2.16 21.83 8.96
N LEU A 155 -1.58 22.96 8.57
CA LEU A 155 -0.14 23.07 8.31
C LEU A 155 0.69 22.82 9.58
N GLU A 156 0.27 23.36 10.73
CA GLU A 156 0.91 23.08 12.02
C GLU A 156 0.84 21.59 12.39
N ASN A 157 -0.32 20.95 12.19
CA ASN A 157 -0.53 19.52 12.44
C ASN A 157 0.39 18.66 11.57
N ILE A 158 0.47 18.94 10.26
CA ILE A 158 1.33 18.24 9.31
C ILE A 158 2.80 18.38 9.71
N GLU A 159 3.24 19.60 10.05
CA GLU A 159 4.61 19.87 10.46
C GLU A 159 4.97 19.14 11.78
N ALA A 160 4.07 19.17 12.75
CA ALA A 160 4.23 18.48 14.03
C ALA A 160 4.33 16.97 13.83
N ALA A 161 3.45 16.38 13.02
CA ALA A 161 3.44 14.97 12.69
C ALA A 161 4.72 14.54 11.94
N TYR A 162 5.16 15.31 10.94
CA TYR A 162 6.42 15.06 10.24
C TYR A 162 7.62 15.06 11.19
N ASN A 163 7.65 15.94 12.17
CA ASN A 163 8.72 15.99 13.17
C ASN A 163 8.64 14.84 14.18
N LYS A 164 7.46 14.34 14.49
CA LYS A 164 7.18 13.28 15.47
C LYS A 164 7.44 11.87 14.91
N TYR A 165 6.94 11.57 13.70
CA TYR A 165 6.88 10.21 13.17
C TYR A 165 8.08 9.88 12.28
N ARG A 166 9.19 9.45 12.91
CA ARG A 166 10.45 9.08 12.24
C ARG A 166 11.04 7.81 12.85
N GLY A 167 11.57 6.92 12.04
CA GLY A 167 12.19 5.70 12.51
C GLY A 167 12.65 4.78 11.39
N GLU A 168 13.28 3.67 11.77
CA GLU A 168 13.78 2.68 10.82
C GLU A 168 12.64 2.04 10.01
N ARG A 169 11.52 1.73 10.67
CA ARG A 169 10.31 1.15 10.05
C ARG A 169 9.13 2.13 10.08
N LEU A 170 9.43 3.43 10.13
CA LEU A 170 8.44 4.50 10.17
C LEU A 170 8.89 5.66 9.30
N LYS A 171 8.05 6.06 8.36
CA LYS A 171 8.19 7.26 7.54
C LYS A 171 6.92 8.10 7.67
N TYR A 172 7.05 9.38 7.40
CA TYR A 172 5.93 10.30 7.28
C TYR A 172 6.07 11.07 5.99
N PHE A 173 5.05 11.06 5.15
CA PHE A 173 4.97 11.88 3.95
C PHE A 173 4.20 13.15 4.26
N ILE A 174 4.74 14.29 3.89
CA ILE A 174 4.04 15.58 3.93
C ILE A 174 2.97 15.53 2.84
N GLY A 175 1.68 15.44 3.20
CA GLY A 175 0.64 15.13 2.24
C GLY A 175 -0.68 15.82 2.50
N LEU A 176 -1.58 15.64 1.54
CA LEU A 176 -2.94 16.18 1.51
C LEU A 176 -3.90 15.12 1.00
N HIS A 177 -5.19 15.32 1.26
CA HIS A 177 -6.21 14.45 0.69
C HIS A 177 -6.21 14.53 -0.84
N ALA A 178 -6.65 15.65 -1.42
CA ALA A 178 -6.72 15.86 -2.87
C ALA A 178 -6.70 17.37 -3.23
N GLU A 179 -6.43 17.70 -4.49
CA GLU A 179 -6.43 19.09 -4.98
C GLU A 179 -7.79 19.77 -4.79
N TYR A 180 -8.88 19.05 -5.03
CA TYR A 180 -10.24 19.61 -4.99
C TYR A 180 -10.82 19.75 -3.56
N THR A 181 -10.17 19.19 -2.55
CA THR A 181 -10.56 19.32 -1.14
C THR A 181 -9.70 20.30 -0.37
N CYS A 182 -8.75 20.96 -1.03
CA CYS A 182 -7.79 21.87 -0.41
C CYS A 182 -7.84 23.26 -1.02
N SER A 183 -7.70 24.29 -0.19
CA SER A 183 -7.47 25.65 -0.66
C SER A 183 -6.08 25.82 -1.28
N ASP A 184 -5.91 26.87 -2.12
CA ASP A 184 -4.59 27.22 -2.66
C ASP A 184 -3.56 27.45 -1.53
N ALA A 185 -3.98 28.08 -0.44
CA ALA A 185 -3.11 28.36 0.70
C ALA A 185 -2.61 27.07 1.38
N LEU A 186 -3.45 26.03 1.49
CA LEU A 186 -3.04 24.73 2.03
C LEU A 186 -2.12 23.98 1.06
N LEU A 187 -2.42 23.98 -0.23
CA LEU A 187 -1.61 23.35 -1.27
C LEU A 187 -0.19 23.97 -1.35
N GLU A 188 -0.11 25.31 -1.38
CA GLU A 188 1.15 26.05 -1.39
C GLU A 188 1.93 25.88 -0.07
N GLY A 189 1.23 25.93 1.08
CA GLY A 189 1.84 25.72 2.39
C GLY A 189 2.46 24.34 2.56
N VAL A 190 1.84 23.30 2.01
CA VAL A 190 2.41 21.92 1.98
C VAL A 190 3.60 21.83 1.05
N ALA A 191 3.57 22.50 -0.11
CA ALA A 191 4.74 22.61 -0.98
C ALA A 191 5.92 23.29 -0.28
N ASP A 192 5.65 24.37 0.49
CA ASP A 192 6.67 25.08 1.29
C ASP A 192 7.23 24.18 2.42
N LEU A 193 6.39 23.40 3.10
CA LEU A 193 6.83 22.43 4.12
C LEU A 193 7.70 21.32 3.48
N SER A 194 7.30 20.81 2.33
CA SER A 194 8.12 19.86 1.56
C SER A 194 9.48 20.45 1.22
N ALA A 195 9.52 21.67 0.71
CA ALA A 195 10.77 22.39 0.40
C ALA A 195 11.65 22.62 1.65
N LYS A 196 11.02 23.06 2.75
CA LYS A 196 11.69 23.32 4.05
C LYS A 196 12.42 22.10 4.60
N TYR A 197 11.82 20.91 4.45
CA TYR A 197 12.36 19.67 5.02
C TYR A 197 13.06 18.77 4.00
N GLY A 198 13.00 19.08 2.72
CA GLY A 198 13.46 18.20 1.63
C GLY A 198 12.71 16.88 1.65
N ALA A 199 11.42 16.90 1.97
CA ALA A 199 10.59 15.73 2.22
C ALA A 199 9.67 15.41 1.04
N PRO A 200 9.48 14.12 0.68
CA PRO A 200 8.56 13.73 -0.37
C PRO A 200 7.10 14.01 0.04
N THR A 201 6.27 14.29 -0.96
CA THR A 201 4.84 14.55 -0.77
C THR A 201 3.96 13.35 -1.11
N TYR A 202 2.68 13.38 -0.67
CA TYR A 202 1.69 12.37 -0.99
C TYR A 202 0.30 12.98 -1.15
N ILE A 203 -0.46 12.58 -2.20
CA ILE A 203 -1.80 13.10 -2.49
C ILE A 203 -2.58 12.13 -3.40
N HIS A 204 -3.94 12.09 -3.28
CA HIS A 204 -4.78 11.53 -4.34
C HIS A 204 -4.77 12.50 -5.52
N CYS A 205 -4.55 12.00 -6.71
CA CYS A 205 -4.43 12.86 -7.88
C CYS A 205 -4.91 12.17 -9.15
N GLU A 206 -5.75 12.88 -9.90
CA GLU A 206 -6.29 12.45 -11.18
C GLU A 206 -7.00 11.09 -11.13
N GLU A 207 -7.79 10.90 -10.06
CA GLU A 207 -8.59 9.70 -9.91
C GLU A 207 -9.76 9.68 -10.89
N THR A 208 -10.45 10.81 -11.07
CA THR A 208 -11.64 10.88 -11.90
C THR A 208 -11.52 11.92 -13.02
N LEU A 209 -12.28 11.69 -14.10
CA LEU A 209 -12.38 12.68 -15.18
C LEU A 209 -13.01 14.00 -14.70
N GLU A 210 -13.89 13.94 -13.72
CA GLU A 210 -14.54 15.10 -13.12
C GLU A 210 -13.52 15.98 -12.39
N GLU A 211 -12.64 15.39 -11.54
CA GLU A 211 -11.54 16.08 -10.87
C GLU A 211 -10.66 16.84 -11.87
N VAL A 212 -10.19 16.16 -12.92
CA VAL A 212 -9.35 16.77 -13.97
C VAL A 212 -10.09 17.90 -14.67
N GLY A 213 -11.36 17.68 -15.02
CA GLY A 213 -12.20 18.68 -15.69
C GLY A 213 -12.44 19.93 -14.83
N GLU A 214 -12.76 19.74 -13.54
CA GLU A 214 -12.97 20.85 -12.61
C GLU A 214 -11.68 21.65 -12.36
N CYS A 215 -10.54 20.96 -12.19
CA CYS A 215 -9.24 21.62 -12.06
C CYS A 215 -8.91 22.43 -13.34
N SER A 216 -9.11 21.85 -14.52
CA SER A 216 -8.86 22.53 -15.80
C SER A 216 -9.74 23.78 -15.97
N VAL A 217 -10.98 23.77 -15.51
CA VAL A 217 -11.85 24.95 -15.55
C VAL A 217 -11.37 26.04 -14.57
N ARG A 218 -10.97 25.67 -13.34
CA ARG A 218 -10.51 26.63 -12.34
C ARG A 218 -9.13 27.21 -12.67
N ARG A 219 -8.20 26.41 -13.20
CA ARG A 219 -6.77 26.70 -13.26
C ARG A 219 -6.18 26.75 -14.67
N ALA A 220 -6.91 26.27 -15.69
CA ALA A 220 -6.41 26.03 -17.06
C ALA A 220 -5.20 25.06 -17.09
N LEU A 221 -5.10 24.16 -16.10
CA LEU A 221 -4.06 23.15 -15.90
C LEU A 221 -4.69 21.84 -15.45
N THR A 222 -3.99 20.72 -15.64
CA THR A 222 -4.33 19.48 -14.95
C THR A 222 -3.95 19.55 -13.46
N PRO A 223 -4.46 18.67 -12.59
CA PRO A 223 -4.01 18.60 -11.19
C PRO A 223 -2.50 18.43 -11.07
N VAL A 224 -1.89 17.53 -11.85
CA VAL A 224 -0.43 17.30 -11.86
C VAL A 224 0.33 18.55 -12.31
N GLU A 225 -0.10 19.22 -13.40
CA GLU A 225 0.52 20.46 -13.88
C GLU A 225 0.46 21.57 -12.83
N TYR A 226 -0.68 21.70 -12.13
CA TYR A 226 -0.83 22.71 -11.08
C TYR A 226 0.07 22.41 -9.87
N LEU A 227 0.05 21.18 -9.36
CA LEU A 227 0.89 20.76 -8.24
C LEU A 227 2.38 20.90 -8.58
N HIS A 228 2.78 20.56 -9.80
CA HIS A 228 4.12 20.81 -10.29
C HIS A 228 4.48 22.29 -10.29
N LYS A 229 3.59 23.15 -10.78
CA LYS A 229 3.79 24.59 -10.86
C LYS A 229 4.05 25.25 -9.50
N ILE A 230 3.39 24.78 -8.44
CA ILE A 230 3.58 25.30 -7.07
C ILE A 230 4.75 24.63 -6.33
N GLY A 231 5.52 23.74 -7.00
CA GLY A 231 6.67 23.07 -6.39
C GLY A 231 6.34 21.88 -5.50
N PHE A 232 5.08 21.40 -5.49
CA PHE A 232 4.61 20.30 -4.63
C PHE A 232 5.45 19.02 -4.80
N PHE A 233 5.96 18.75 -6.00
CA PHE A 233 6.75 17.56 -6.32
C PHE A 233 8.26 17.79 -6.36
N ASP A 234 8.80 18.91 -5.91
CA ASP A 234 10.23 19.25 -6.05
C ASP A 234 11.15 18.26 -5.29
N ASN A 235 10.63 17.61 -4.26
CA ASN A 235 11.33 16.58 -3.50
C ASN A 235 10.83 15.16 -3.81
N GLY A 236 10.19 14.94 -4.96
CA GLY A 236 9.54 13.69 -5.30
C GLY A 236 8.26 13.45 -4.49
N GLY A 237 7.78 12.21 -4.49
CA GLY A 237 6.58 11.86 -3.74
C GLY A 237 5.82 10.69 -4.33
N ILE A 238 4.57 10.57 -3.90
CA ILE A 238 3.63 9.57 -4.38
C ILE A 238 2.31 10.26 -4.73
N ILE A 239 1.75 9.95 -5.88
CA ILE A 239 0.34 10.19 -6.16
C ILE A 239 -0.42 8.87 -6.13
N ALA A 240 -1.60 8.84 -5.51
CA ALA A 240 -2.51 7.72 -5.61
C ALA A 240 -3.40 7.87 -6.87
N HIS A 241 -3.80 6.74 -7.44
CA HIS A 241 -4.66 6.56 -8.61
C HIS A 241 -4.02 6.89 -9.96
N GLY A 242 -3.83 8.16 -10.31
CA GLY A 242 -3.27 8.57 -11.61
C GLY A 242 -4.03 8.00 -12.82
N THR A 243 -5.37 7.97 -12.74
CA THR A 243 -6.23 7.28 -13.70
C THR A 243 -6.31 8.02 -15.03
N TYR A 244 -6.24 9.35 -14.98
CA TYR A 244 -6.43 10.23 -16.14
C TYR A 244 -5.17 11.00 -16.57
N LEU A 245 -3.99 10.56 -16.12
CA LEU A 245 -2.72 11.15 -16.52
C LEU A 245 -2.57 11.23 -18.04
N ASP A 246 -2.27 12.40 -18.53
CA ASP A 246 -1.91 12.60 -19.93
C ASP A 246 -0.39 12.45 -20.17
N LYS A 247 0.08 12.77 -21.37
CA LYS A 247 1.50 12.64 -21.72
C LYS A 247 2.38 13.67 -21.01
N ASN A 248 1.85 14.88 -20.76
CA ASN A 248 2.58 15.94 -20.08
C ASN A 248 2.69 15.61 -18.60
N ASP A 249 1.60 15.16 -17.98
CA ASP A 249 1.59 14.71 -16.57
C ASP A 249 2.60 13.59 -16.34
N ILE A 250 2.60 12.56 -17.20
CA ILE A 250 3.56 11.46 -17.13
C ILE A 250 5.01 11.97 -17.24
N ALA A 251 5.26 12.94 -18.12
CA ALA A 251 6.60 13.52 -18.27
C ALA A 251 7.04 14.30 -17.02
N LEU A 252 6.13 15.10 -16.44
CA LEU A 252 6.37 15.85 -15.19
C LEU A 252 6.63 14.93 -14.01
N LEU A 253 5.81 13.88 -13.83
CA LEU A 253 5.98 12.90 -12.76
C LEU A 253 7.33 12.16 -12.88
N ASN A 254 7.75 11.81 -14.10
CA ASN A 254 9.06 11.18 -14.32
C ASN A 254 10.21 12.15 -13.99
N ASP A 255 10.12 13.40 -14.45
CA ASP A 255 11.16 14.44 -14.19
C ASP A 255 11.36 14.66 -12.68
N LYS A 256 10.27 14.69 -11.93
CA LYS A 256 10.27 14.89 -10.47
C LYS A 256 10.43 13.61 -9.65
N ASN A 257 10.65 12.45 -10.29
CA ASN A 257 10.78 11.15 -9.62
C ASN A 257 9.58 10.83 -8.69
N VAL A 258 8.37 11.18 -9.11
CA VAL A 258 7.13 10.86 -8.40
C VAL A 258 6.70 9.44 -8.76
N CYS A 259 6.33 8.65 -7.75
CA CYS A 259 5.77 7.32 -7.94
C CYS A 259 4.24 7.38 -8.04
N VAL A 260 3.65 6.57 -8.89
CA VAL A 260 2.19 6.40 -8.93
C VAL A 260 1.82 5.13 -8.18
N ALA A 261 1.02 5.25 -7.11
CA ALA A 261 0.35 4.14 -6.46
C ALA A 261 -0.96 3.84 -7.21
N SER A 262 -0.92 2.86 -8.11
CA SER A 262 -2.10 2.44 -8.87
C SER A 262 -3.00 1.56 -8.01
N ASN A 263 -4.32 1.82 -8.02
CA ASN A 263 -5.33 1.14 -7.21
C ASN A 263 -6.40 0.48 -8.10
N PRO A 264 -6.06 -0.56 -8.87
CA PRO A 264 -6.92 -1.10 -9.93
C PRO A 264 -8.32 -1.49 -9.47
N SER A 265 -8.44 -2.15 -8.31
CA SER A 265 -9.75 -2.60 -7.80
C SER A 265 -10.66 -1.44 -7.43
N SER A 266 -10.15 -0.46 -6.68
CA SER A 266 -10.90 0.74 -6.29
C SER A 266 -11.32 1.55 -7.51
N ASN A 267 -10.39 1.85 -8.42
CA ASN A 267 -10.66 2.59 -9.65
C ASN A 267 -11.77 1.95 -10.50
N LEU A 268 -11.77 0.62 -10.61
CA LEU A 268 -12.83 -0.11 -11.34
C LEU A 268 -14.15 -0.09 -10.61
N LYS A 269 -14.14 -0.32 -9.29
CA LYS A 269 -15.36 -0.46 -8.50
C LYS A 269 -16.11 0.87 -8.38
N LEU A 270 -15.40 1.98 -8.25
CA LEU A 270 -15.96 3.34 -8.24
C LEU A 270 -16.19 3.89 -9.65
N ALA A 271 -15.90 3.10 -10.70
CA ALA A 271 -15.97 3.51 -12.09
C ALA A 271 -15.11 4.75 -12.39
N SER A 272 -14.05 5.00 -11.60
CA SER A 272 -13.10 6.10 -11.81
C SER A 272 -12.34 5.93 -13.12
N GLY A 273 -12.05 4.69 -13.57
CA GLY A 273 -11.43 4.41 -14.87
C GLY A 273 -10.25 3.42 -14.79
N VAL A 274 -9.40 3.42 -15.82
CA VAL A 274 -8.21 2.55 -15.91
C VAL A 274 -6.96 3.43 -16.07
N ALA A 275 -6.08 3.43 -15.10
CA ALA A 275 -4.82 4.19 -15.15
C ALA A 275 -3.95 3.77 -16.35
N PRO A 276 -3.21 4.69 -17.01
CA PRO A 276 -2.38 4.38 -18.18
C PRO A 276 -1.01 3.78 -17.79
N VAL A 277 -1.01 2.72 -16.95
CA VAL A 277 0.19 2.13 -16.34
C VAL A 277 1.25 1.73 -17.36
N TYR A 278 0.85 1.15 -18.49
CA TYR A 278 1.82 0.81 -19.56
C TYR A 278 2.55 2.06 -20.08
N SER A 279 1.82 3.16 -20.29
CA SER A 279 2.42 4.42 -20.73
C SER A 279 3.34 5.02 -19.69
N MET A 280 2.96 4.99 -18.41
CA MET A 280 3.80 5.44 -17.28
C MET A 280 5.14 4.69 -17.27
N LEU A 281 5.08 3.36 -17.25
CA LEU A 281 6.27 2.49 -17.22
C LEU A 281 7.17 2.69 -18.44
N LYS A 282 6.60 2.87 -19.63
CA LYS A 282 7.35 3.14 -20.87
C LYS A 282 8.05 4.49 -20.87
N ASN A 283 7.54 5.45 -20.14
CA ASN A 283 8.12 6.79 -20.01
C ASN A 283 8.93 6.96 -18.70
N GLY A 284 9.26 5.87 -18.00
CA GLY A 284 10.17 5.89 -16.86
C GLY A 284 9.53 6.19 -15.50
N VAL A 285 8.21 6.44 -15.44
CA VAL A 285 7.50 6.64 -14.17
C VAL A 285 7.47 5.33 -13.40
N LYS A 286 7.85 5.38 -12.12
CA LYS A 286 7.70 4.25 -11.20
C LYS A 286 6.23 4.05 -10.87
N VAL A 287 5.77 2.80 -10.95
CA VAL A 287 4.40 2.44 -10.58
C VAL A 287 4.45 1.37 -9.49
N ALA A 288 3.89 1.70 -8.34
CA ALA A 288 3.61 0.77 -7.25
C ALA A 288 2.13 0.38 -7.26
N LEU A 289 1.76 -0.63 -6.47
CA LEU A 289 0.37 -1.02 -6.26
C LEU A 289 -0.11 -0.62 -4.88
N GLY A 290 -1.31 -0.10 -4.81
CA GLY A 290 -2.06 0.14 -3.59
C GLY A 290 -3.40 -0.59 -3.62
N THR A 291 -3.96 -0.86 -2.46
CA THR A 291 -5.31 -1.44 -2.36
C THR A 291 -6.38 -0.38 -2.20
N ASP A 292 -6.00 0.83 -1.79
CA ASP A 292 -6.95 1.81 -1.29
C ASP A 292 -7.67 1.31 -0.02
N GLY A 293 -8.75 1.95 0.42
CA GLY A 293 -9.57 1.51 1.54
C GLY A 293 -10.45 0.31 1.23
N ALA A 294 -10.77 -0.51 2.25
CA ALA A 294 -11.69 -1.63 2.09
C ALA A 294 -13.16 -1.17 1.84
N ALA A 295 -13.46 0.09 2.00
CA ALA A 295 -14.75 0.68 1.64
C ALA A 295 -14.92 0.79 0.11
N SER A 296 -13.83 1.10 -0.62
CA SER A 296 -13.84 1.22 -2.08
C SER A 296 -13.40 -0.06 -2.81
N ASN A 297 -12.54 -0.87 -2.19
CA ASN A 297 -11.98 -2.10 -2.78
C ASN A 297 -12.65 -3.39 -2.28
N ASN A 298 -13.12 -3.43 -1.03
CA ASN A 298 -13.61 -4.59 -0.27
C ASN A 298 -12.56 -5.67 0.04
N LYS A 299 -11.36 -5.68 -0.55
CA LYS A 299 -10.34 -6.71 -0.32
C LYS A 299 -8.94 -6.14 -0.36
N LEU A 300 -8.19 -6.24 0.74
CA LEU A 300 -6.83 -5.73 0.84
C LEU A 300 -5.81 -6.78 0.32
N SER A 301 -5.87 -7.12 -0.98
CA SER A 301 -5.13 -8.23 -1.58
C SER A 301 -4.25 -7.79 -2.74
N MET A 302 -2.93 -7.79 -2.53
CA MET A 302 -1.95 -7.50 -3.58
C MET A 302 -2.01 -8.51 -4.75
N PHE A 303 -2.41 -9.75 -4.51
CA PHE A 303 -2.63 -10.73 -5.60
C PHE A 303 -3.71 -10.26 -6.58
N ARG A 304 -4.81 -9.71 -6.05
CA ARG A 304 -5.90 -9.17 -6.87
C ARG A 304 -5.44 -7.93 -7.64
N GLU A 305 -4.71 -7.03 -7.00
CA GLU A 305 -4.21 -5.81 -7.64
C GLU A 305 -3.21 -6.14 -8.75
N MET A 306 -2.29 -7.08 -8.55
CA MET A 306 -1.36 -7.56 -9.59
C MET A 306 -2.09 -8.13 -10.80
N TYR A 307 -3.09 -8.99 -10.56
CA TYR A 307 -3.91 -9.59 -11.62
C TYR A 307 -4.61 -8.51 -12.45
N LEU A 308 -5.31 -7.58 -11.78
CA LEU A 308 -6.06 -6.50 -12.44
C LEU A 308 -5.12 -5.56 -13.18
N MET A 309 -4.03 -5.09 -12.56
CA MET A 309 -3.05 -4.24 -13.22
C MET A 309 -2.59 -4.87 -14.55
N SER A 310 -2.20 -6.13 -14.52
CA SER A 310 -1.72 -6.82 -15.73
C SER A 310 -2.81 -6.98 -16.79
N CYS A 311 -3.98 -7.48 -16.41
CA CYS A 311 -5.07 -7.76 -17.36
C CYS A 311 -5.65 -6.50 -18.00
N LEU A 312 -5.83 -5.44 -17.20
CA LEU A 312 -6.36 -4.17 -17.69
C LEU A 312 -5.43 -3.50 -18.71
N GLN A 313 -4.11 -3.56 -18.49
CA GLN A 313 -3.17 -2.99 -19.45
C GLN A 313 -3.09 -3.81 -20.74
N LYS A 314 -3.18 -5.14 -20.66
CA LYS A 314 -3.26 -5.99 -21.87
C LYS A 314 -4.48 -5.66 -22.71
N GLU A 315 -5.63 -5.50 -22.06
CA GLU A 315 -6.87 -5.10 -22.75
C GLU A 315 -6.78 -3.68 -23.32
N ARG A 316 -6.29 -2.71 -22.53
CA ARG A 316 -6.14 -1.32 -22.96
C ARG A 316 -5.21 -1.20 -24.17
N MET A 317 -4.11 -1.95 -24.19
CA MET A 317 -3.12 -1.89 -25.26
C MET A 317 -3.42 -2.84 -26.43
N LYS A 318 -4.41 -3.76 -26.28
CA LYS A 318 -4.68 -4.86 -27.22
C LYS A 318 -3.42 -5.71 -27.48
N ASP A 319 -2.58 -5.84 -26.43
CA ASP A 319 -1.32 -6.56 -26.46
C ASP A 319 -1.21 -7.45 -25.21
N ALA A 320 -1.25 -8.76 -25.40
CA ALA A 320 -1.14 -9.74 -24.31
C ALA A 320 0.23 -9.72 -23.60
N SER A 321 1.24 -9.05 -24.15
CA SER A 321 2.56 -8.88 -23.55
C SER A 321 2.70 -7.58 -22.71
N ALA A 322 1.76 -6.64 -22.82
CA ALA A 322 1.77 -5.42 -22.04
C ALA A 322 1.64 -5.74 -20.53
N VAL A 323 2.51 -5.19 -19.71
CA VAL A 323 2.60 -5.40 -18.25
C VAL A 323 2.54 -6.90 -17.89
N ASN A 324 3.67 -7.58 -18.07
CA ASN A 324 3.81 -9.00 -17.77
C ASN A 324 3.82 -9.29 -16.26
N ALA A 325 3.89 -10.56 -15.89
CA ALA A 325 3.86 -11.02 -14.49
C ALA A 325 5.01 -10.44 -13.65
N GLU A 326 6.22 -10.41 -14.19
CA GLU A 326 7.39 -9.87 -13.50
C GLU A 326 7.23 -8.39 -13.19
N THR A 327 6.64 -7.62 -14.11
CA THR A 327 6.36 -6.19 -13.92
C THR A 327 5.33 -5.99 -12.81
N ALA A 328 4.25 -6.77 -12.78
CA ALA A 328 3.23 -6.69 -11.74
C ALA A 328 3.78 -7.10 -10.35
N LEU A 329 4.61 -8.16 -10.29
CA LEU A 329 5.32 -8.56 -9.08
C LEU A 329 6.27 -7.47 -8.58
N CYS A 330 6.97 -6.79 -9.50
CA CYS A 330 7.87 -5.69 -9.15
C CYS A 330 7.09 -4.51 -8.55
N ALA A 331 5.95 -4.17 -9.12
CA ALA A 331 5.08 -3.10 -8.62
C ALA A 331 4.52 -3.38 -7.22
N ALA A 332 4.11 -4.64 -6.94
CA ALA A 332 3.64 -5.07 -5.63
C ALA A 332 4.75 -5.26 -4.58
N GLY A 333 5.99 -5.47 -5.04
CA GLY A 333 7.15 -5.73 -4.19
C GLY A 333 8.13 -4.55 -4.22
N LYS A 334 9.25 -4.71 -4.93
CA LYS A 334 10.39 -3.77 -4.91
C LYS A 334 10.00 -2.32 -5.09
N THR A 335 9.19 -1.99 -6.12
CA THR A 335 8.81 -0.60 -6.39
C THR A 335 8.00 -0.01 -5.24
N GLY A 336 7.07 -0.78 -4.65
CA GLY A 336 6.32 -0.33 -3.48
C GLY A 336 7.23 -0.05 -2.28
N TRP A 337 8.14 -0.97 -1.95
CA TRP A 337 9.11 -0.79 -0.86
C TRP A 337 9.99 0.45 -1.06
N GLU A 338 10.51 0.67 -2.28
CA GLU A 338 11.30 1.84 -2.64
C GLU A 338 10.49 3.14 -2.57
N ALA A 339 9.24 3.13 -3.05
CA ALA A 339 8.35 4.29 -3.00
C ALA A 339 8.07 4.73 -1.56
N LEU A 340 7.92 3.78 -0.63
CA LEU A 340 7.72 4.05 0.79
C LEU A 340 9.01 4.42 1.54
N GLY A 341 10.17 4.41 0.87
CA GLY A 341 11.46 4.81 1.44
C GLY A 341 12.08 3.75 2.38
N PHE A 342 11.73 2.46 2.20
CA PHE A 342 12.27 1.37 3.02
C PHE A 342 13.24 0.47 2.25
N ASN A 343 14.17 -0.17 2.97
CA ASN A 343 15.20 -1.06 2.41
C ASN A 343 14.69 -2.52 2.30
N GLY A 344 13.53 -2.73 1.66
CA GLY A 344 12.88 -4.03 1.48
C GLY A 344 12.67 -4.40 0.02
N GLY A 345 11.76 -5.37 -0.22
CA GLY A 345 11.33 -5.78 -1.56
C GLY A 345 12.32 -6.68 -2.32
N GLU A 346 13.40 -7.12 -1.65
CA GLU A 346 14.38 -8.07 -2.20
C GLU A 346 14.90 -9.02 -1.12
N ILE A 347 15.17 -10.28 -1.48
CA ILE A 347 15.85 -11.24 -0.62
C ILE A 347 17.35 -11.17 -0.91
N ALA A 348 18.05 -10.33 -0.15
CA ALA A 348 19.49 -10.15 -0.27
C ALA A 348 20.11 -9.82 1.10
N GLU A 349 21.39 -10.11 1.28
CA GLU A 349 22.12 -9.75 2.49
C GLU A 349 22.10 -8.23 2.72
N GLY A 350 21.85 -7.81 3.96
CA GLY A 350 21.70 -6.41 4.36
C GLY A 350 20.31 -5.79 4.13
N LYS A 351 19.37 -6.53 3.50
CA LYS A 351 17.97 -6.12 3.38
C LYS A 351 17.18 -6.46 4.64
N VAL A 352 16.09 -5.74 4.87
CA VAL A 352 15.14 -6.09 5.95
C VAL A 352 14.53 -7.47 5.70
N ALA A 353 14.33 -8.23 6.78
CA ALA A 353 13.77 -9.56 6.72
C ALA A 353 12.23 -9.51 6.73
N ASP A 354 11.69 -9.06 5.61
CA ASP A 354 10.27 -8.97 5.31
C ASP A 354 9.95 -9.90 4.14
N LEU A 355 9.32 -11.04 4.46
CA LEU A 355 9.24 -12.20 3.59
C LEU A 355 7.85 -12.84 3.63
N ALA A 356 7.45 -13.48 2.54
CA ALA A 356 6.27 -14.34 2.50
C ALA A 356 6.64 -15.73 1.95
N LEU A 357 6.10 -16.78 2.58
CA LEU A 357 6.22 -18.16 2.14
C LEU A 357 4.95 -18.59 1.43
N ILE A 358 5.06 -18.94 0.17
CA ILE A 358 3.95 -19.37 -0.69
C ILE A 358 3.92 -20.90 -0.76
N ASP A 359 2.80 -21.48 -0.38
CA ASP A 359 2.54 -22.92 -0.48
C ASP A 359 2.37 -23.34 -1.94
N LEU A 360 3.39 -24.00 -2.48
CA LEU A 360 3.38 -24.52 -3.84
C LEU A 360 2.49 -25.77 -4.01
N SER A 361 1.96 -26.34 -2.91
CA SER A 361 1.00 -27.44 -2.97
C SER A 361 -0.44 -26.97 -3.15
N ALA A 362 -0.71 -25.67 -2.93
CA ALA A 362 -2.03 -25.10 -3.13
C ALA A 362 -2.57 -25.39 -4.56
N PRO A 363 -3.85 -25.77 -4.72
CA PRO A 363 -4.41 -26.13 -6.04
C PRO A 363 -4.23 -25.04 -7.09
N SER A 364 -4.31 -23.75 -6.72
CA SER A 364 -4.09 -22.61 -7.61
C SER A 364 -2.64 -22.48 -8.11
N MET A 365 -1.68 -23.09 -7.41
CA MET A 365 -0.27 -23.11 -7.81
C MET A 365 0.10 -24.32 -8.68
N ARG A 366 -0.81 -25.27 -8.92
CA ARG A 366 -0.54 -26.49 -9.66
C ARG A 366 -1.17 -26.48 -11.07
N PRO A 367 -0.47 -27.06 -12.07
CA PRO A 367 0.90 -27.61 -12.05
C PRO A 367 1.97 -26.50 -12.02
N LEU A 368 3.19 -26.81 -11.56
CA LEU A 368 4.31 -25.86 -11.45
C LEU A 368 5.02 -25.68 -12.82
N THR A 369 4.34 -25.05 -13.77
CA THR A 369 4.93 -24.76 -15.10
C THR A 369 5.72 -23.46 -15.10
N ASP A 370 5.15 -22.38 -14.55
CA ASP A 370 5.78 -21.08 -14.39
C ASP A 370 5.27 -20.47 -13.08
N ILE A 371 6.10 -20.54 -12.06
CA ILE A 371 5.72 -20.13 -10.69
C ILE A 371 5.42 -18.62 -10.62
N LYS A 372 6.21 -17.77 -11.32
CA LYS A 372 6.00 -16.32 -11.30
C LYS A 372 4.68 -15.93 -11.94
N LYS A 373 4.34 -16.54 -13.06
CA LYS A 373 3.03 -16.33 -13.69
C LYS A 373 1.89 -16.84 -12.83
N SER A 374 2.07 -18.01 -12.19
CA SER A 374 1.06 -18.53 -11.26
C SER A 374 0.82 -17.61 -10.06
N LEU A 375 1.88 -16.97 -9.51
CA LEU A 375 1.73 -15.97 -8.45
C LEU A 375 0.83 -14.80 -8.86
N VAL A 376 0.92 -14.34 -10.09
CA VAL A 376 0.16 -13.15 -10.56
C VAL A 376 -1.23 -13.54 -11.07
N TYR A 377 -1.35 -14.64 -11.77
CA TYR A 377 -2.59 -14.96 -12.50
C TYR A 377 -3.48 -16.00 -11.82
N ALA A 378 -2.96 -16.76 -10.86
CA ALA A 378 -3.68 -17.87 -10.26
C ALA A 378 -3.68 -17.88 -8.73
N ALA A 379 -2.64 -17.37 -8.08
CA ALA A 379 -2.54 -17.36 -6.62
C ALA A 379 -3.50 -16.35 -5.99
N ASP A 380 -3.85 -16.60 -4.74
CA ASP A 380 -4.52 -15.69 -3.84
C ASP A 380 -3.94 -15.79 -2.42
N THR A 381 -4.52 -15.07 -1.47
CA THR A 381 -4.05 -15.04 -0.08
C THR A 381 -4.06 -16.41 0.61
N SER A 382 -4.81 -17.40 0.11
CA SER A 382 -4.83 -18.76 0.68
C SER A 382 -3.53 -19.54 0.39
N ALA A 383 -2.76 -19.11 -0.62
CA ALA A 383 -1.46 -19.69 -0.92
C ALA A 383 -0.34 -19.19 0.02
N VAL A 384 -0.56 -18.15 0.83
CA VAL A 384 0.42 -17.68 1.80
C VAL A 384 0.36 -18.54 3.05
N SER A 385 1.43 -19.27 3.33
CA SER A 385 1.53 -20.13 4.52
C SER A 385 2.24 -19.45 5.70
N MET A 386 3.14 -18.49 5.45
CA MET A 386 3.86 -17.76 6.50
C MET A 386 4.22 -16.35 6.01
N THR A 387 4.18 -15.39 6.93
CA THR A 387 4.65 -14.01 6.71
C THR A 387 5.60 -13.60 7.82
N VAL A 388 6.74 -13.05 7.43
CA VAL A 388 7.77 -12.52 8.32
C VAL A 388 7.84 -11.02 8.11
N ALA A 389 7.70 -10.24 9.18
CA ALA A 389 7.82 -8.79 9.21
C ALA A 389 8.93 -8.36 10.17
N GLY A 390 9.94 -7.64 9.68
CA GLY A 390 11.08 -7.22 10.48
C GLY A 390 11.77 -8.37 11.24
N GLY A 391 11.85 -9.55 10.60
CA GLY A 391 12.46 -10.75 11.18
C GLY A 391 11.60 -11.47 12.22
N ARG A 392 10.33 -11.12 12.40
CA ARG A 392 9.37 -11.82 13.26
C ARG A 392 8.33 -12.53 12.41
N ILE A 393 7.98 -13.76 12.72
CA ILE A 393 6.82 -14.42 12.12
C ILE A 393 5.58 -13.73 12.67
N VAL A 394 4.76 -13.13 11.78
CA VAL A 394 3.53 -12.40 12.13
C VAL A 394 2.27 -13.15 11.71
N TYR A 395 2.42 -14.12 10.80
CA TYR A 395 1.37 -15.05 10.37
C TYR A 395 1.98 -16.40 10.02
N GLU A 396 1.36 -17.49 10.44
CA GLU A 396 1.74 -18.85 10.05
C GLU A 396 0.53 -19.78 10.07
N ASN A 397 0.16 -20.37 8.92
CA ASN A 397 -0.86 -21.43 8.78
C ASN A 397 -2.20 -21.15 9.50
N GLY A 398 -2.70 -19.92 9.44
CA GLY A 398 -3.96 -19.51 10.08
C GLY A 398 -3.79 -18.87 11.45
N GLU A 399 -2.59 -18.91 12.04
CA GLU A 399 -2.30 -18.26 13.31
C GLU A 399 -1.75 -16.85 13.07
N TYR A 400 -2.23 -15.88 13.86
CA TYR A 400 -1.89 -14.47 13.75
C TYR A 400 -1.12 -14.00 15.00
N TYR A 401 0.03 -13.35 14.79
CA TYR A 401 0.89 -12.82 15.85
C TYR A 401 0.99 -11.30 15.74
N ILE A 402 -0.18 -10.62 15.82
CA ILE A 402 -0.37 -9.18 15.60
C ILE A 402 -0.87 -8.43 16.85
N GLY A 403 -0.56 -8.95 18.02
CA GLY A 403 -0.81 -8.30 19.31
C GLY A 403 -2.13 -8.66 19.96
N GLU A 404 -3.18 -8.92 19.18
CA GLU A 404 -4.51 -9.30 19.67
C GLU A 404 -4.97 -10.64 19.07
N LYS A 405 -5.90 -11.32 19.75
CA LYS A 405 -6.50 -12.54 19.22
C LYS A 405 -7.45 -12.23 18.08
N ILE A 406 -7.42 -13.04 17.03
CA ILE A 406 -8.23 -12.80 15.83
C ILE A 406 -9.73 -12.76 16.13
N ASP A 407 -10.24 -13.60 17.06
CA ASP A 407 -11.64 -13.61 17.46
C ASP A 407 -12.05 -12.31 18.19
N ASP A 408 -11.16 -11.74 19.00
CA ASP A 408 -11.39 -10.47 19.68
C ASP A 408 -11.41 -9.31 18.66
N ILE A 409 -10.51 -9.33 17.64
CA ILE A 409 -10.50 -8.37 16.54
C ILE A 409 -11.85 -8.40 15.81
N TYR A 410 -12.31 -9.57 15.39
CA TYR A 410 -13.59 -9.71 14.68
C TYR A 410 -14.76 -9.20 15.51
N LYS A 411 -14.85 -9.62 16.77
CA LYS A 411 -15.93 -9.23 17.68
C LYS A 411 -15.99 -7.72 17.90
N ASN A 412 -14.83 -7.08 18.13
CA ASN A 412 -14.79 -5.66 18.41
C ASN A 412 -14.99 -4.81 17.15
N ALA A 413 -14.41 -5.21 16.00
CA ALA A 413 -14.70 -4.55 14.73
C ALA A 413 -16.20 -4.58 14.40
N GLU A 414 -16.90 -5.72 14.58
CA GLU A 414 -18.34 -5.79 14.41
C GLU A 414 -19.12 -4.88 15.38
N LYS A 415 -18.64 -4.74 16.62
CA LYS A 415 -19.25 -3.82 17.60
C LYS A 415 -19.13 -2.37 17.15
N CYS A 416 -17.92 -1.97 16.68
CA CYS A 416 -17.66 -0.64 16.15
C CYS A 416 -18.57 -0.32 14.95
N VAL A 417 -18.63 -1.22 13.97
CA VAL A 417 -19.50 -1.05 12.78
C VAL A 417 -20.97 -0.86 13.17
N LYS A 418 -21.50 -1.67 14.10
CA LYS A 418 -22.90 -1.55 14.55
C LYS A 418 -23.19 -0.21 15.21
N ARG A 419 -22.22 0.36 15.95
CA ARG A 419 -22.35 1.69 16.54
C ARG A 419 -22.33 2.77 15.46
N LEU A 420 -21.31 2.75 14.59
CA LEU A 420 -21.10 3.75 13.54
C LEU A 420 -22.30 3.85 12.58
N LEU A 421 -22.85 2.70 12.11
CA LEU A 421 -24.04 2.69 11.26
C LEU A 421 -25.26 3.28 11.96
N LYS A 422 -25.44 3.01 13.26
CA LYS A 422 -26.55 3.56 14.03
C LYS A 422 -26.43 5.08 14.24
N GLU A 423 -25.23 5.59 14.44
CA GLU A 423 -24.98 7.02 14.66
C GLU A 423 -25.08 7.81 13.37
N ALA A 424 -24.66 7.24 12.23
CA ALA A 424 -24.79 7.88 10.92
C ALA A 424 -26.23 7.90 10.36
N ASP A 425 -27.11 6.98 10.82
CA ASP A 425 -28.52 6.92 10.39
C ASP A 425 -29.46 7.77 11.27
N GLY A 426 -28.99 8.35 12.39
CA GLY A 426 -29.76 9.12 13.39
C GLY A 426 -29.56 10.59 13.32
#